data_5afcb455a525d39d76d83cec54ce5099
#
_entry.id   5afcb455a525d39d76d83cec54ce5099
#
_cell.length_a   1.000
_cell.length_b   1.000
_cell.length_c   1.000
_cell.angle_alpha   90.00
_cell.angle_beta   90.00
_cell.angle_gamma   90.00
#
_symmetry.space_group_name_H-M   'P 1'
#
loop_
_entity.id
_entity.type
_entity.pdbx_description
1 polymer ?
#
loop_
_entity_poly.entity_id
_entity_poly.type
_entity_poly.pdbx_seq_one_letter_code
_entity_poly.pdbx_strand_id
1 'polypeptide(L)'
;MEPNLDWGFLSDLEGGQELVGYVPTNKGKAIGRSGLTIATGVDFGQRNMFELERAPLTADSRRAIAPFLGRTGEEARRLLERLPPVIISRGEAQALDRHTRQGVFRRLQDRYSQDVSVPSSGARDLARLSREVQTVIVSVAWQHGTELYAATPVFWRAAADQRWWAVYDELMNFGDEFGPRRRREAGYLKRWLEREGRERPSG
;
A
#
# COMPACT_ATOMS: atom_id res chain seq x y z
N MET A 1 -15.67 9.12 2.40
CA MET A 1 -15.44 8.67 3.80
C MET A 1 -13.96 8.39 3.98
N GLU A 2 -13.38 8.70 5.13
CA GLU A 2 -11.98 8.38 5.39
C GLU A 2 -11.82 6.89 5.71
N PRO A 3 -10.68 6.26 5.31
CA PRO A 3 -10.43 4.87 5.62
C PRO A 3 -10.17 4.66 7.11
N ASN A 4 -10.71 3.59 7.66
CA ASN A 4 -10.41 3.15 9.02
C ASN A 4 -9.31 2.08 8.95
N LEU A 5 -8.04 2.51 8.90
CA LEU A 5 -6.89 1.60 8.74
C LEU A 5 -6.11 1.43 10.04
N ASP A 6 -5.53 0.27 10.23
CA ASP A 6 -4.52 0.04 11.27
C ASP A 6 -3.15 0.52 10.80
N TRP A 7 -2.87 1.80 11.06
CA TRP A 7 -1.61 2.43 10.66
C TRP A 7 -0.39 1.81 11.34
N GLY A 8 -0.53 1.32 12.58
CA GLY A 8 0.53 0.63 13.30
C GLY A 8 0.90 -0.67 12.59
N PHE A 9 -0.11 -1.52 12.33
CA PHE A 9 0.10 -2.77 11.60
C PHE A 9 0.71 -2.55 10.22
N LEU A 10 0.23 -1.57 9.45
CA LEU A 10 0.79 -1.25 8.13
C LEU A 10 2.24 -0.78 8.23
N SER A 11 2.58 0.05 9.21
CA SER A 11 3.95 0.52 9.43
C SER A 11 4.89 -0.63 9.79
N ASP A 12 4.45 -1.55 10.65
CA ASP A 12 5.22 -2.73 11.08
C ASP A 12 5.49 -3.72 9.93
N LEU A 13 4.62 -3.74 8.91
CA LEU A 13 4.84 -4.56 7.72
C LEU A 13 5.93 -4.01 6.79
N GLU A 14 6.15 -2.70 6.81
CA GLU A 14 7.12 -2.03 5.93
C GLU A 14 8.55 -1.98 6.51
N GLY A 15 8.75 -2.45 7.74
CA GLY A 15 10.08 -2.48 8.36
C GLY A 15 10.62 -1.12 8.81
N GLY A 16 9.82 -0.07 8.75
CA GLY A 16 10.18 1.29 9.18
C GLY A 16 10.03 2.36 8.11
N GLN A 17 10.30 3.59 8.51
CA GLN A 17 10.26 4.77 7.63
C GLN A 17 11.67 5.22 7.30
N GLU A 18 12.00 5.28 6.02
CA GLU A 18 13.24 5.88 5.54
C GLU A 18 13.09 7.40 5.48
N LEU A 19 13.86 8.11 6.28
CA LEU A 19 13.85 9.59 6.32
C LEU A 19 14.81 10.21 5.31
N VAL A 20 15.74 9.41 4.77
CA VAL A 20 16.67 9.80 3.73
C VAL A 20 16.25 9.15 2.42
N GLY A 21 16.11 9.97 1.39
CA GLY A 21 15.75 9.47 0.06
C GLY A 21 16.81 8.54 -0.51
N TYR A 22 16.37 7.45 -1.11
CA TYR A 22 17.23 6.45 -1.74
C TYR A 22 16.62 5.98 -3.07
N VAL A 23 17.41 5.32 -3.89
CA VAL A 23 16.92 4.58 -5.06
C VAL A 23 17.08 3.10 -4.76
N PRO A 24 16.01 2.29 -4.79
CA PRO A 24 16.11 0.86 -4.53
C PRO A 24 17.09 0.17 -5.48
N THR A 25 18.00 -0.64 -4.92
CA THR A 25 19.01 -1.35 -5.70
C THR A 25 19.03 -2.84 -5.37
N ASN A 26 19.39 -3.65 -6.36
CA ASN A 26 19.73 -5.06 -6.17
C ASN A 26 21.14 -5.28 -6.72
N LYS A 27 22.06 -5.77 -5.89
CA LYS A 27 23.48 -5.97 -6.22
C LYS A 27 24.12 -4.71 -6.84
N GLY A 28 23.78 -3.51 -6.31
CA GLY A 28 24.32 -2.23 -6.75
C GLY A 28 23.71 -1.66 -8.04
N LYS A 29 22.72 -2.31 -8.65
CA LYS A 29 21.97 -1.79 -9.79
C LYS A 29 20.58 -1.37 -9.37
N ALA A 30 20.08 -0.26 -9.91
CA ALA A 30 18.72 0.21 -9.63
C ALA A 30 17.67 -0.85 -10.03
N ILE A 31 16.67 -1.04 -9.18
CA ILE A 31 15.61 -2.04 -9.42
C ILE A 31 14.58 -1.45 -10.39
N GLY A 32 14.48 -2.04 -11.59
CA GLY A 32 13.43 -1.77 -12.54
C GLY A 32 13.24 -0.28 -12.85
N ARG A 33 12.03 0.23 -12.67
CA ARG A 33 11.65 1.64 -12.88
C ARG A 33 11.53 2.43 -11.57
N SER A 34 12.14 1.97 -10.49
CA SER A 34 12.16 2.71 -9.23
C SER A 34 12.95 4.00 -9.34
N GLY A 35 12.43 5.07 -8.77
CA GLY A 35 13.08 6.37 -8.65
C GLY A 35 13.48 6.70 -7.23
N LEU A 36 13.52 7.99 -6.89
CA LEU A 36 13.73 8.45 -5.51
C LEU A 36 12.60 7.94 -4.65
N THR A 37 12.94 7.10 -3.69
CA THR A 37 12.02 6.48 -2.75
C THR A 37 12.29 6.98 -1.34
N ILE A 38 11.23 7.27 -0.56
CA ILE A 38 11.34 7.79 0.81
C ILE A 38 10.13 7.35 1.64
N ALA A 39 10.12 7.58 2.95
CA ALA A 39 9.11 7.12 3.90
C ALA A 39 8.95 5.58 3.85
N THR A 40 7.74 5.02 3.79
CA THR A 40 7.52 3.57 3.66
C THR A 40 7.39 3.12 2.20
N GLY A 41 8.32 3.52 1.34
CA GLY A 41 8.35 3.09 -0.06
C GLY A 41 7.61 4.03 -1.03
N VAL A 42 7.45 5.31 -0.69
CA VAL A 42 6.86 6.30 -1.60
C VAL A 42 7.87 6.66 -2.69
N ASP A 43 7.61 6.20 -3.91
CA ASP A 43 8.46 6.41 -5.09
C ASP A 43 8.04 7.70 -5.84
N PHE A 44 8.93 8.67 -5.91
CA PHE A 44 8.74 9.94 -6.63
C PHE A 44 9.15 9.86 -8.10
N GLY A 45 9.89 8.84 -8.51
CA GLY A 45 10.21 8.62 -9.92
C GLY A 45 9.00 8.30 -10.80
N GLN A 46 7.90 7.87 -10.19
CA GLN A 46 6.63 7.59 -10.88
C GLN A 46 5.62 8.75 -10.74
N ARG A 47 6.02 9.90 -10.16
CA ARG A 47 5.13 11.03 -9.85
C ARG A 47 5.47 12.26 -10.68
N ASN A 48 4.50 13.20 -10.71
CA ASN A 48 4.60 14.47 -11.39
C ASN A 48 4.54 15.65 -10.40
N MET A 49 4.71 16.87 -10.92
CA MET A 49 4.72 18.10 -10.10
C MET A 49 3.38 18.32 -9.37
N PHE A 50 2.26 18.05 -10.00
CA PHE A 50 0.94 18.19 -9.39
C PHE A 50 0.77 17.30 -8.16
N GLU A 51 1.30 16.07 -8.20
CA GLU A 51 1.27 15.15 -7.06
C GLU A 51 2.22 15.60 -5.95
N LEU A 52 3.41 16.13 -6.30
CA LEU A 52 4.37 16.66 -5.35
C LEU A 52 3.82 17.90 -4.61
N GLU A 53 3.17 18.81 -5.30
CA GLU A 53 2.58 20.02 -4.70
C GLU A 53 1.49 19.68 -3.68
N ARG A 54 0.77 18.59 -3.89
CA ARG A 54 -0.29 18.10 -2.98
C ARG A 54 0.23 17.20 -1.86
N ALA A 55 1.49 16.78 -1.96
CA ALA A 55 2.10 15.98 -0.90
C ALA A 55 2.24 16.82 0.40
N PRO A 56 1.99 16.23 1.57
CA PRO A 56 2.08 16.91 2.86
C PRO A 56 3.56 17.05 3.29
N LEU A 57 4.30 17.80 2.51
CA LEU A 57 5.73 18.08 2.67
C LEU A 57 5.97 19.58 2.81
N THR A 58 7.05 19.97 3.47
CA THR A 58 7.48 21.36 3.52
C THR A 58 7.92 21.86 2.13
N ALA A 59 8.03 23.17 1.95
CA ALA A 59 8.52 23.76 0.70
C ALA A 59 9.96 23.32 0.40
N ASP A 60 10.78 23.15 1.44
CA ASP A 60 12.18 22.73 1.31
C ASP A 60 12.28 21.26 0.87
N SER A 61 11.50 20.37 1.50
CA SER A 61 11.42 18.97 1.10
C SER A 61 10.91 18.81 -0.33
N ARG A 62 9.88 19.57 -0.73
CA ARG A 62 9.40 19.57 -2.13
C ARG A 62 10.45 20.05 -3.11
N ARG A 63 11.22 21.10 -2.80
CA ARG A 63 12.33 21.58 -3.65
C ARG A 63 13.42 20.53 -3.79
N ALA A 64 13.76 19.83 -2.73
CA ALA A 64 14.78 18.77 -2.76
C ALA A 64 14.31 17.56 -3.59
N ILE A 65 13.02 17.21 -3.57
CA ILE A 65 12.44 16.08 -4.30
C ILE A 65 12.20 16.41 -5.79
N ALA A 66 11.84 17.65 -6.12
CA ALA A 66 11.41 18.05 -7.47
C ALA A 66 12.34 17.60 -8.63
N PRO A 67 13.70 17.63 -8.50
CA PRO A 67 14.59 17.16 -9.56
C PRO A 67 14.42 15.67 -9.91
N PHE A 68 13.87 14.86 -9.02
CA PHE A 68 13.73 13.42 -9.16
C PHE A 68 12.40 12.98 -9.80
N LEU A 69 11.47 13.91 -10.02
CA LEU A 69 10.17 13.57 -10.62
C LEU A 69 10.35 13.02 -12.04
N GLY A 70 9.73 11.88 -12.29
CA GLY A 70 9.83 11.18 -13.56
C GLY A 70 11.20 10.54 -13.85
N ARG A 71 12.16 10.62 -12.91
CA ARG A 71 13.49 10.00 -13.05
C ARG A 71 13.51 8.64 -12.38
N THR A 72 13.93 7.63 -13.13
CA THR A 72 13.90 6.23 -12.66
C THR A 72 15.22 5.51 -12.96
N GLY A 73 15.43 4.37 -12.31
CA GLY A 73 16.56 3.50 -12.54
C GLY A 73 17.91 4.21 -12.33
N GLU A 74 18.85 3.97 -13.22
CA GLU A 74 20.21 4.51 -13.15
C GLU A 74 20.26 6.05 -13.30
N GLU A 75 19.27 6.66 -13.95
CA GLU A 75 19.19 8.12 -14.04
C GLU A 75 18.91 8.72 -12.66
N ALA A 76 17.93 8.19 -11.93
CA ALA A 76 17.64 8.62 -10.57
C ALA A 76 18.82 8.38 -9.63
N ARG A 77 19.51 7.24 -9.75
CA ARG A 77 20.69 6.90 -8.95
C ARG A 77 21.83 7.91 -9.17
N ARG A 78 22.17 8.21 -10.43
CA ARG A 78 23.22 9.20 -10.76
C ARG A 78 22.85 10.60 -10.25
N LEU A 79 21.57 10.94 -10.27
CA LEU A 79 21.09 12.23 -9.78
C LEU A 79 21.26 12.30 -8.26
N LEU A 80 20.93 11.21 -7.54
CA LEU A 80 21.09 11.11 -6.08
C LEU A 80 22.57 11.23 -5.65
N GLU A 81 23.52 10.78 -6.46
CA GLU A 81 24.94 10.91 -6.20
C GLU A 81 25.49 12.35 -6.40
N ARG A 82 24.80 13.16 -7.21
CA ARG A 82 25.22 14.50 -7.57
C ARG A 82 24.58 15.62 -6.77
N LEU A 83 23.38 15.38 -6.26
CA LEU A 83 22.60 16.35 -5.50
C LEU A 83 22.76 16.13 -3.99
N PRO A 84 22.52 17.17 -3.18
CA PRO A 84 22.43 17.01 -1.74
C PRO A 84 21.42 15.92 -1.36
N PRO A 85 21.62 15.19 -0.25
CA PRO A 85 20.71 14.17 0.19
C PRO A 85 19.30 14.76 0.44
N VAL A 86 18.28 14.06 -0.05
CA VAL A 86 16.89 14.41 0.25
C VAL A 86 16.58 13.88 1.65
N ILE A 87 16.28 14.76 2.58
CA ILE A 87 15.97 14.40 3.97
C ILE A 87 14.63 15.01 4.34
N ILE A 88 13.74 14.18 4.92
CA ILE A 88 12.46 14.64 5.45
C ILE A 88 12.37 14.36 6.96
N SER A 89 11.54 15.11 7.65
CA SER A 89 11.25 14.84 9.05
C SER A 89 10.37 13.60 9.23
N ARG A 90 10.41 13.00 10.41
CA ARG A 90 9.50 11.88 10.77
C ARG A 90 8.02 12.27 10.62
N GLY A 91 7.67 13.52 10.96
CA GLY A 91 6.30 14.03 10.80
C GLY A 91 5.87 14.08 9.34
N GLU A 92 6.75 14.52 8.43
CA GLU A 92 6.50 14.52 7.00
C GLU A 92 6.38 13.09 6.44
N ALA A 93 7.27 12.18 6.87
CA ALA A 93 7.20 10.77 6.46
C ALA A 93 5.85 10.14 6.83
N GLN A 94 5.40 10.33 8.08
CA GLN A 94 4.10 9.83 8.54
C GLN A 94 2.92 10.46 7.78
N ALA A 95 2.98 11.77 7.53
CA ALA A 95 1.94 12.46 6.77
C ALA A 95 1.90 11.99 5.31
N LEU A 96 3.07 11.80 4.70
CA LEU A 96 3.21 11.31 3.33
C LEU A 96 2.67 9.87 3.18
N ASP A 97 2.98 8.99 4.12
CA ASP A 97 2.46 7.62 4.15
C ASP A 97 0.93 7.60 4.25
N ARG A 98 0.36 8.37 5.18
CA ARG A 98 -1.11 8.50 5.29
C ARG A 98 -1.74 9.01 4.01
N HIS A 99 -1.20 10.10 3.45
CA HIS A 99 -1.69 10.69 2.20
C HIS A 99 -1.68 9.70 1.03
N THR A 100 -0.57 8.97 0.89
CA THR A 100 -0.41 8.00 -0.21
C THR A 100 -1.37 6.83 -0.05
N ARG A 101 -1.50 6.27 1.16
CA ARG A 101 -2.42 5.16 1.44
C ARG A 101 -3.89 5.55 1.35
N GLN A 102 -4.25 6.79 1.71
CA GLN A 102 -5.59 7.31 1.44
C GLN A 102 -5.88 7.41 -0.06
N GLY A 103 -4.88 7.76 -0.87
CA GLY A 103 -5.00 7.73 -2.33
C GLY A 103 -5.21 6.32 -2.89
N VAL A 104 -4.47 5.33 -2.38
CA VAL A 104 -4.67 3.91 -2.69
C VAL A 104 -6.08 3.47 -2.29
N PHE A 105 -6.51 3.79 -1.07
CA PHE A 105 -7.84 3.42 -0.58
C PHE A 105 -8.97 3.97 -1.47
N ARG A 106 -8.91 5.24 -1.88
CA ARG A 106 -9.94 5.83 -2.76
C ARG A 106 -10.09 5.07 -4.07
N ARG A 107 -8.99 4.73 -4.73
CA ARG A 107 -9.03 3.93 -5.97
C ARG A 107 -9.62 2.54 -5.75
N LEU A 108 -9.24 1.88 -4.64
CA LEU A 108 -9.82 0.58 -4.27
C LEU A 108 -11.31 0.69 -3.95
N GLN A 109 -11.74 1.76 -3.29
CA GLN A 109 -13.14 2.03 -2.97
C GLN A 109 -14.00 2.14 -4.24
N ASP A 110 -13.52 2.91 -5.23
CA ASP A 110 -14.22 3.08 -6.50
C ASP A 110 -14.38 1.73 -7.22
N ARG A 111 -13.33 0.93 -7.25
CA ARG A 111 -13.37 -0.40 -7.86
C ARG A 111 -14.22 -1.39 -7.06
N TYR A 112 -14.08 -1.40 -5.74
CA TYR A 112 -14.85 -2.30 -4.88
C TYR A 112 -16.36 -2.11 -5.03
N SER A 113 -16.83 -0.86 -5.09
CA SER A 113 -18.25 -0.55 -5.26
C SER A 113 -18.86 -1.09 -6.56
N GLN A 114 -18.02 -1.27 -7.60
CA GLN A 114 -18.41 -1.85 -8.90
C GLN A 114 -18.43 -3.38 -8.88
N ASP A 115 -17.47 -3.99 -8.19
CA ASP A 115 -17.22 -5.44 -8.25
C ASP A 115 -17.92 -6.24 -7.13
N VAL A 116 -18.39 -5.55 -6.08
CA VAL A 116 -19.00 -6.21 -4.93
C VAL A 116 -20.30 -6.97 -5.29
N SER A 117 -20.33 -8.26 -4.99
CA SER A 117 -21.40 -9.20 -5.36
C SER A 117 -22.26 -9.65 -4.18
N VAL A 118 -22.24 -8.90 -3.07
CA VAL A 118 -22.98 -9.27 -1.86
C VAL A 118 -24.48 -8.97 -1.95
N PRO A 119 -25.32 -9.70 -1.19
CA PRO A 119 -26.74 -9.36 -1.02
C PRO A 119 -26.93 -7.93 -0.53
N SER A 120 -28.14 -7.39 -0.69
CA SER A 120 -28.51 -6.02 -0.33
C SER A 120 -28.18 -5.65 1.13
N SER A 121 -28.08 -6.62 2.01
CA SER A 121 -27.68 -6.48 3.42
C SER A 121 -26.16 -6.36 3.62
N GLY A 122 -25.35 -6.66 2.62
CA GLY A 122 -23.89 -6.57 2.70
C GLY A 122 -23.38 -5.15 2.46
N ALA A 123 -22.19 -4.87 2.96
CA ALA A 123 -21.55 -3.57 2.75
C ALA A 123 -21.04 -3.44 1.31
N ARG A 124 -21.66 -2.55 0.54
CA ARG A 124 -21.22 -2.19 -0.83
C ARG A 124 -20.13 -1.14 -0.87
N ASP A 125 -19.79 -0.61 0.28
CA ASP A 125 -18.79 0.43 0.46
C ASP A 125 -17.61 -0.15 1.25
N LEU A 126 -16.41 -0.14 0.67
CA LEU A 126 -15.19 -0.61 1.31
C LEU A 126 -14.96 0.09 2.66
N ALA A 127 -15.31 1.38 2.76
CA ALA A 127 -15.16 2.15 3.98
C ALA A 127 -16.12 1.73 5.11
N ARG A 128 -17.12 0.91 4.83
CA ARG A 128 -18.04 0.34 5.82
C ARG A 128 -17.63 -1.06 6.31
N LEU A 129 -16.63 -1.64 5.71
CA LEU A 129 -16.06 -2.89 6.18
C LEU A 129 -15.29 -2.67 7.48
N SER A 130 -14.99 -3.76 8.19
CA SER A 130 -14.17 -3.66 9.41
C SER A 130 -12.79 -3.08 9.12
N ARG A 131 -12.19 -2.49 10.16
CA ARG A 131 -10.83 -1.95 10.11
C ARG A 131 -9.83 -2.98 9.60
N GLU A 132 -9.95 -4.21 10.06
CA GLU A 132 -9.05 -5.31 9.73
C GLU A 132 -9.12 -5.66 8.24
N VAL A 133 -10.33 -5.73 7.71
CA VAL A 133 -10.55 -6.03 6.28
C VAL A 133 -10.01 -4.90 5.41
N GLN A 134 -10.35 -3.64 5.72
CA GLN A 134 -9.82 -2.48 5.00
C GLN A 134 -8.29 -2.48 5.01
N THR A 135 -7.68 -2.75 6.18
CA THR A 135 -6.23 -2.76 6.36
C THR A 135 -5.56 -3.84 5.50
N VAL A 136 -6.11 -5.06 5.48
CA VAL A 136 -5.56 -6.17 4.68
C VAL A 136 -5.66 -5.88 3.18
N ILE A 137 -6.81 -5.39 2.70
CA ILE A 137 -6.99 -5.05 1.28
C ILE A 137 -5.99 -3.95 0.85
N VAL A 138 -5.83 -2.90 1.66
CA VAL A 138 -4.84 -1.83 1.39
C VAL A 138 -3.41 -2.36 1.45
N SER A 139 -3.11 -3.27 2.37
CA SER A 139 -1.78 -3.88 2.49
C SER A 139 -1.40 -4.69 1.24
N VAL A 140 -2.31 -5.50 0.71
CA VAL A 140 -2.09 -6.25 -0.53
C VAL A 140 -1.93 -5.30 -1.72
N ALA A 141 -2.77 -4.26 -1.81
CA ALA A 141 -2.67 -3.27 -2.87
C ALA A 141 -1.37 -2.44 -2.82
N TRP A 142 -0.76 -2.29 -1.66
CA TRP A 142 0.53 -1.62 -1.53
C TRP A 142 1.65 -2.36 -2.29
N GLN A 143 1.58 -3.69 -2.36
CA GLN A 143 2.55 -4.52 -3.07
C GLN A 143 2.20 -4.73 -4.55
N HIS A 144 0.92 -4.90 -4.87
CA HIS A 144 0.45 -5.30 -6.20
C HIS A 144 -0.18 -4.16 -7.01
N GLY A 145 -0.28 -2.96 -6.44
CA GLY A 145 -1.02 -1.85 -7.06
C GLY A 145 -2.53 -1.93 -6.79
N THR A 146 -3.25 -0.92 -7.25
CA THR A 146 -4.71 -0.80 -7.00
C THR A 146 -5.58 -1.63 -7.95
N GLU A 147 -4.99 -2.20 -9.00
CA GLU A 147 -5.68 -3.05 -9.99
C GLU A 147 -5.71 -4.52 -9.50
N LEU A 148 -6.15 -4.75 -8.26
CA LEU A 148 -6.15 -6.08 -7.63
C LEU A 148 -6.98 -7.11 -8.41
N TYR A 149 -8.02 -6.68 -9.10
CA TYR A 149 -8.84 -7.56 -9.93
C TYR A 149 -8.03 -8.23 -11.07
N ALA A 150 -6.97 -7.59 -11.52
CA ALA A 150 -6.08 -8.12 -12.54
C ALA A 150 -4.82 -8.77 -11.94
N ALA A 151 -4.21 -8.12 -10.93
CA ALA A 151 -2.96 -8.56 -10.34
C ALA A 151 -3.14 -9.75 -9.38
N THR A 152 -4.26 -9.81 -8.66
CA THR A 152 -4.56 -10.82 -7.64
C THR A 152 -6.04 -11.23 -7.71
N PRO A 153 -6.48 -11.83 -8.83
CA PRO A 153 -7.90 -12.02 -9.12
C PRO A 153 -8.62 -12.92 -8.10
N VAL A 154 -7.96 -13.95 -7.57
CA VAL A 154 -8.55 -14.86 -6.57
C VAL A 154 -8.80 -14.12 -5.26
N PHE A 155 -7.78 -13.39 -4.77
CA PHE A 155 -7.89 -12.55 -3.58
C PHE A 155 -9.00 -11.50 -3.74
N TRP A 156 -8.98 -10.76 -4.86
CA TRP A 156 -9.95 -9.70 -5.10
C TRP A 156 -11.38 -10.23 -5.18
N ARG A 157 -11.60 -11.33 -5.90
CA ARG A 157 -12.93 -11.95 -5.99
C ARG A 157 -13.44 -12.38 -4.61
N ALA A 158 -12.60 -13.03 -3.80
CA ALA A 158 -12.96 -13.42 -2.45
C ALA A 158 -13.33 -12.20 -1.57
N ALA A 159 -12.59 -11.09 -1.71
CA ALA A 159 -12.85 -9.85 -0.98
C ALA A 159 -14.14 -9.16 -1.45
N ALA A 160 -14.41 -9.09 -2.76
CA ALA A 160 -15.63 -8.52 -3.33
C ALA A 160 -16.89 -9.35 -2.96
N ASP A 161 -16.74 -10.66 -2.89
CA ASP A 161 -17.80 -11.58 -2.44
C ASP A 161 -17.93 -11.62 -0.89
N GLN A 162 -17.08 -10.88 -0.17
CA GLN A 162 -17.01 -10.85 1.31
C GLN A 162 -16.84 -12.24 1.94
N ARG A 163 -16.17 -13.15 1.22
CA ARG A 163 -15.82 -14.50 1.70
C ARG A 163 -14.51 -14.45 2.47
N TRP A 164 -14.55 -13.94 3.71
CA TRP A 164 -13.34 -13.57 4.47
C TRP A 164 -12.45 -14.74 4.84
N TRP A 165 -13.01 -15.94 5.05
CA TRP A 165 -12.19 -17.14 5.22
C TRP A 165 -11.47 -17.54 3.93
N ALA A 166 -12.09 -17.34 2.76
CA ALA A 166 -11.42 -17.54 1.48
C ALA A 166 -10.29 -16.50 1.26
N VAL A 167 -10.50 -15.26 1.73
CA VAL A 167 -9.41 -14.24 1.75
C VAL A 167 -8.26 -14.71 2.65
N TYR A 168 -8.55 -15.25 3.83
CA TYR A 168 -7.54 -15.83 4.71
C TYR A 168 -6.77 -16.97 4.04
N ASP A 169 -7.49 -17.92 3.43
CA ASP A 169 -6.89 -19.08 2.76
C ASP A 169 -6.01 -18.65 1.59
N GLU A 170 -6.44 -17.67 0.81
CA GLU A 170 -5.64 -17.10 -0.27
C GLU A 170 -4.36 -16.46 0.26
N LEU A 171 -4.43 -15.64 1.32
CA LEU A 171 -3.24 -15.04 1.95
C LEU A 171 -2.24 -16.09 2.44
N MET A 172 -2.71 -17.24 2.92
CA MET A 172 -1.84 -18.34 3.35
C MET A 172 -1.17 -19.08 2.18
N ASN A 173 -1.75 -19.01 0.98
CA ASN A 173 -1.31 -19.72 -0.23
C ASN A 173 -1.05 -18.79 -1.41
N PHE A 174 -0.75 -17.52 -1.18
CA PHE A 174 -0.69 -16.47 -2.20
C PHE A 174 0.33 -16.76 -3.31
N GLY A 175 1.43 -17.44 -2.97
CA GLY A 175 2.44 -17.86 -3.95
C GLY A 175 3.37 -16.74 -4.45
N ASP A 176 3.27 -15.54 -3.88
CA ASP A 176 4.17 -14.42 -4.16
C ASP A 176 5.47 -14.46 -3.32
N GLU A 177 6.41 -13.56 -3.62
CA GLU A 177 7.67 -13.42 -2.88
C GLU A 177 7.49 -12.84 -1.47
N PHE A 178 6.29 -12.38 -1.11
CA PHE A 178 5.97 -11.72 0.16
C PHE A 178 5.38 -12.68 1.21
N GLY A 179 5.66 -13.96 1.15
CA GLY A 179 5.07 -14.99 2.01
C GLY A 179 5.07 -14.68 3.53
N PRO A 180 6.16 -14.17 4.14
CA PRO A 180 6.14 -13.75 5.55
C PRO A 180 5.13 -12.64 5.84
N ARG A 181 4.99 -11.67 4.95
CA ARG A 181 4.00 -10.59 5.02
C ARG A 181 2.58 -11.15 4.92
N ARG A 182 2.32 -12.03 3.95
CA ARG A 182 1.01 -12.67 3.74
C ARG A 182 0.54 -13.42 4.98
N ARG A 183 1.43 -14.15 5.64
CA ARG A 183 1.11 -14.83 6.91
C ARG A 183 0.76 -13.87 8.04
N ARG A 184 1.40 -12.70 8.11
CA ARG A 184 1.05 -11.65 9.09
C ARG A 184 -0.33 -11.06 8.80
N GLU A 185 -0.62 -10.76 7.54
CA GLU A 185 -1.92 -10.27 7.06
C GLU A 185 -3.03 -11.30 7.33
N ALA A 186 -2.79 -12.57 7.02
CA ALA A 186 -3.70 -13.67 7.33
C ALA A 186 -3.98 -13.79 8.84
N GLY A 187 -2.93 -13.77 9.66
CA GLY A 187 -3.06 -13.81 11.12
C GLY A 187 -3.81 -12.61 11.70
N TYR A 188 -3.64 -11.43 11.09
CA TYR A 188 -4.38 -10.22 11.47
C TYR A 188 -5.88 -10.36 11.16
N LEU A 189 -6.22 -10.84 9.97
CA LEU A 189 -7.60 -11.10 9.55
C LEU A 189 -8.25 -12.21 10.38
N LYS A 190 -7.53 -13.31 10.65
CA LYS A 190 -8.02 -14.44 11.44
C LYS A 190 -8.46 -14.03 12.84
N ARG A 191 -7.66 -13.21 13.55
CA ARG A 191 -8.04 -12.72 14.89
C ARG A 191 -9.35 -11.93 14.88
N TRP A 192 -9.63 -11.19 13.81
CA TRP A 192 -10.91 -10.52 13.65
C TRP A 192 -12.04 -11.51 13.39
N LEU A 193 -11.87 -12.48 12.48
CA LEU A 193 -12.86 -13.50 12.17
C LEU A 193 -13.30 -14.28 13.40
N GLU A 194 -12.35 -14.69 14.22
CA GLU A 194 -12.58 -15.43 15.47
C GLU A 194 -13.32 -14.56 16.51
N ARG A 195 -12.93 -13.29 16.66
CA ARG A 195 -13.57 -12.34 17.57
C ARG A 195 -15.02 -12.05 17.19
N GLU A 196 -15.32 -11.99 15.90
CA GLU A 196 -16.68 -11.77 15.39
C GLU A 196 -17.51 -13.07 15.32
N GLY A 197 -17.00 -14.18 15.82
CA GLY A 197 -17.70 -15.46 15.80
C GLY A 197 -18.03 -15.98 14.40
N ARG A 198 -17.23 -15.60 13.40
CA ARG A 198 -17.42 -16.05 12.02
C ARG A 198 -16.88 -17.46 11.86
N GLU A 199 -17.80 -18.41 11.82
CA GLU A 199 -17.44 -19.81 11.58
C GLU A 199 -16.78 -20.00 10.21
N ARG A 200 -15.80 -20.92 10.16
CA ARG A 200 -15.22 -21.32 8.89
C ARG A 200 -16.21 -22.25 8.18
N PRO A 201 -16.57 -21.98 6.91
CA PRO A 201 -17.44 -22.87 6.16
C PRO A 201 -16.88 -24.30 6.17
N SER A 202 -17.73 -25.26 6.48
CA SER A 202 -17.38 -26.68 6.32
C SER A 202 -17.14 -26.92 4.84
N GLY A 203 -15.95 -27.39 4.45
CA GLY A 203 -15.54 -27.66 3.08
C GLY A 203 -16.31 -28.82 2.44
#